data_8a617c6f4e91726f73c030fe3e7e4782
#
_entry.id   8a617c6f4e91726f73c030fe3e7e4782
#
_cell.length_a   1.000
_cell.length_b   1.000
_cell.length_c   1.000
_cell.angle_alpha   90.00
_cell.angle_beta   90.00
_cell.angle_gamma   90.00
#
_symmetry.space_group_name_H-M   'P 1'
#
loop_
_entity.id
_entity.type
_entity.pdbx_description
1 polymer ?
#
loop_
_entity_poly.entity_id
_entity_poly.type
_entity_poly.pdbx_seq_one_letter_code
_entity_poly.pdbx_strand_id
1 'polypeptide(L)' 'MIKVEFLSSLNPERLQKKVNEWFSIMQGVYADFGLFDIKYGYEDQTWTVMIIYEIGDKNNKNEQR' A
#
# COMPACT_ATOMS: atom_id res chain seq x y z
N MET A 1 1.11 -1.56 -13.36
CA MET A 1 2.28 -0.85 -12.82
C MET A 1 2.51 -1.30 -11.38
N ILE A 2 3.70 -1.72 -11.08
CA ILE A 2 4.03 -2.19 -9.75
C ILE A 2 4.62 -1.06 -8.95
N LYS A 3 4.15 -0.87 -7.74
CA LYS A 3 4.60 0.19 -6.89
C LYS A 3 4.90 -0.33 -5.50
N VAL A 4 5.61 0.46 -4.72
CA VAL A 4 5.99 0.09 -3.38
C VAL A 4 5.61 1.21 -2.44
N GLU A 5 5.07 0.85 -1.31
CA GLU A 5 4.73 1.82 -0.28
C GLU A 5 5.35 1.40 1.04
N PHE A 6 5.93 2.35 1.77
CA PHE A 6 6.49 2.07 3.08
C PHE A 6 5.69 2.82 4.14
N LEU A 7 5.34 2.10 5.19
CA LEU A 7 4.66 2.69 6.32
C LEU A 7 5.40 2.26 7.58
N SER A 8 5.50 3.14 8.55
CA SER A 8 6.21 2.79 9.76
C SER A 8 5.56 3.41 10.98
N SER A 9 5.85 2.85 12.13
CA SER A 9 5.33 3.36 13.40
C SER A 9 6.12 2.73 14.53
N LEU A 10 6.18 3.42 15.65
CA LEU A 10 6.80 2.87 16.83
C LEU A 10 5.89 1.88 17.53
N ASN A 11 4.64 1.88 17.20
CA ASN A 11 3.64 1.03 17.85
C ASN A 11 3.01 0.12 16.81
N PRO A 12 3.07 -1.20 17.00
CA PRO A 12 2.54 -2.11 15.99
C PRO A 12 1.05 -1.98 15.75
N GLU A 13 0.29 -1.61 16.79
CA GLU A 13 -1.13 -1.46 16.59
C GLU A 13 -1.43 -0.24 15.74
N ARG A 14 -0.64 0.81 15.91
CA ARG A 14 -0.81 1.97 15.07
C ARG A 14 -0.39 1.67 13.64
N LEU A 15 0.64 0.86 13.48
CA LEU A 15 1.06 0.47 12.15
C LEU A 15 -0.04 -0.31 11.46
N GLN A 16 -0.68 -1.22 12.18
CA GLN A 16 -1.75 -2.01 11.62
C GLN A 16 -2.88 -1.10 11.15
N LYS A 17 -3.20 -0.08 11.95
CA LYS A 17 -4.24 0.84 11.58
C LYS A 17 -3.86 1.63 10.34
N LYS A 18 -2.62 2.07 10.25
CA LYS A 18 -2.16 2.79 9.08
C LYS A 18 -2.26 1.93 7.83
N VAL A 19 -1.88 0.67 7.94
CA VAL A 19 -1.93 -0.24 6.81
C VAL A 19 -3.36 -0.44 6.36
N ASN A 20 -4.26 -0.66 7.31
CA ASN A 20 -5.65 -0.90 6.98
C ASN A 20 -6.29 0.34 6.35
N GLU A 21 -5.94 1.51 6.84
CA GLU A 21 -6.47 2.73 6.25
C GLU A 21 -5.91 2.93 4.85
N TRP A 22 -4.64 2.62 4.67
CA TRP A 22 -4.01 2.76 3.36
C TRP A 22 -4.69 1.83 2.34
N PHE A 23 -4.95 0.58 2.73
CA PHE A 23 -5.64 -0.33 1.83
C PHE A 23 -7.03 0.18 1.50
N SER A 24 -7.73 0.71 2.47
CA SER A 24 -9.07 1.20 2.24
C SER A 24 -9.06 2.36 1.24
N ILE A 25 -8.09 3.25 1.37
CA ILE A 25 -7.99 4.37 0.46
C ILE A 25 -7.64 3.89 -0.94
N MET A 26 -6.67 2.97 -1.03
CA MET A 26 -6.22 2.52 -2.33
C MET A 26 -7.31 1.76 -3.08
N GLN A 27 -8.09 0.97 -2.36
CA GLN A 27 -9.17 0.24 -3.00
C GLN A 27 -10.26 1.19 -3.45
N GLY A 28 -10.41 2.32 -2.79
CA GLY A 28 -11.38 3.30 -3.22
C GLY A 28 -10.92 4.15 -4.39
N VAL A 29 -9.60 4.32 -4.53
CA VAL A 29 -9.07 5.15 -5.59
C VAL A 29 -8.81 4.36 -6.87
N TYR A 30 -8.32 3.13 -6.75
CA TYR A 30 -7.93 2.36 -7.90
C TYR A 30 -8.76 1.10 -8.01
N ALA A 31 -9.55 1.01 -9.06
CA ALA A 31 -10.38 -0.17 -9.24
C ALA A 31 -9.55 -1.41 -9.51
N ASP A 32 -8.36 -1.22 -10.06
CA ASP A 32 -7.51 -2.34 -10.38
C ASP A 32 -6.42 -2.56 -9.34
N PHE A 33 -6.62 -2.10 -8.14
CA PHE A 33 -5.62 -2.29 -7.10
C PHE A 33 -5.49 -3.77 -6.74
N GLY A 34 -4.27 -4.25 -6.68
CA GLY A 34 -4.01 -5.61 -6.25
C GLY A 34 -2.79 -5.67 -5.39
N LEU A 35 -2.84 -6.46 -4.33
CA LEU A 35 -1.71 -6.64 -3.46
C LEU A 35 -0.80 -7.69 -4.07
N PHE A 36 0.48 -7.37 -4.22
CA PHE A 36 1.42 -8.29 -4.78
C PHE A 36 2.18 -9.00 -3.68
N ASP A 37 2.65 -8.27 -2.68
CA ASP A 37 3.37 -8.86 -1.58
C ASP A 37 3.43 -7.84 -0.45
N ILE A 38 3.66 -8.32 0.76
CA ILE A 38 3.78 -7.44 1.89
C ILE A 38 4.83 -8.03 2.83
N LYS A 39 5.77 -7.20 3.27
CA LYS A 39 6.81 -7.62 4.15
C LYS A 39 6.93 -6.63 5.28
N TYR A 40 7.41 -7.07 6.42
CA TYR A 40 7.54 -6.16 7.53
C TYR A 40 8.80 -6.47 8.30
N GLY A 41 9.25 -5.50 9.06
CA GLY A 41 10.45 -5.64 9.84
C GLY A 41 10.40 -4.75 11.07
N TYR A 42 11.33 -4.99 11.97
CA TYR A 42 11.41 -4.23 13.19
C TYR A 42 12.89 -3.92 13.43
N GLU A 43 13.20 -2.65 13.60
CA GLU A 43 14.57 -2.26 13.81
C GLU A 43 14.57 -0.91 14.52
N ASP A 44 15.43 -0.76 15.51
CA ASP A 44 15.54 0.50 16.23
C ASP A 44 14.20 0.93 16.80
N GLN A 45 13.47 -0.05 17.35
CA GLN A 45 12.19 0.22 17.99
C GLN A 45 11.15 0.75 17.02
N THR A 46 11.38 0.58 15.75
CA THR A 46 10.43 1.03 14.73
C THR A 46 9.94 -0.16 13.90
N TRP A 47 8.64 -0.24 13.74
CA TRP A 47 8.04 -1.26 12.90
C TRP A 47 7.82 -0.66 11.52
N THR A 48 8.20 -1.37 10.50
CA THR A 48 8.06 -0.90 9.12
C THR A 48 7.40 -1.98 8.28
N VAL A 49 6.49 -1.56 7.42
CA VAL A 49 5.85 -2.47 6.47
C VAL A 49 6.19 -1.96 5.08
N MET A 50 6.59 -2.89 4.21
CA MET A 50 6.80 -2.59 2.81
C MET A 50 5.72 -3.32 2.04
N ILE A 51 4.91 -2.58 1.31
CA ILE A 51 3.79 -3.14 0.57
C ILE A 51 4.11 -3.02 -0.90
N ILE A 52 4.10 -4.14 -1.60
CA ILE A 52 4.34 -4.17 -3.03
C ILE A 52 2.99 -4.42 -3.66
N TYR A 53 2.55 -3.52 -4.50
CA TYR A 53 1.20 -3.60 -5.02
C TYR A 53 1.18 -3.22 -6.49
N GLU A 54 0.08 -3.51 -7.11
CA GLU A 54 -0.07 -3.24 -8.51
C GLU A 54 -1.33 -2.45 -8.75
N ILE A 55 -1.27 -1.45 -9.60
CA ILE A 55 -2.46 -0.73 -10.00
C ILE A 55 -2.48 -0.72 -11.50
N GLY A 56 -3.65 -0.79 -12.03
CA GLY A 56 -3.80 -0.73 -13.47
C GLY A 56 -3.63 0.68 -13.94
N ASP A 57 -3.56 0.82 -15.23
CA ASP A 57 -3.43 2.14 -15.78
C ASP A 57 -4.69 2.47 -16.51
N LYS A 58 -5.81 1.95 -16.04
CA LYS A 58 -7.04 2.24 -16.70
C LYS A 58 -7.33 3.71 -16.68
N ASN A 59 -6.83 4.43 -15.71
CA ASN A 59 -7.08 5.83 -15.75
C ASN A 59 -6.44 6.45 -16.95
N ASN A 60 -5.32 5.95 -17.34
CA ASN A 60 -4.69 6.48 -18.51
C ASN A 60 -5.42 6.07 -19.71
N LYS A 61 -5.98 4.88 -19.73
CA LYS A 61 -6.62 4.47 -20.87
C LYS A 61 -7.83 5.20 -21.07
N ASN A 62 -8.46 5.65 -20.06
CA ASN A 62 -9.66 6.34 -20.20
C ASN A 62 -9.53 7.50 -21.04
N GLU A 63 -8.42 8.06 -21.05
CA GLU A 63 -8.28 9.14 -21.80
C GLU A 63 -7.93 8.91 -23.08
N GLN A 64 -7.57 7.82 -23.44
CA GLN A 64 -7.17 7.59 -24.68
C GLN A 64 -8.07 7.24 -25.49
N ARG A 65 -8.90 7.21 -25.37
CA ARG A 65 -9.77 6.84 -26.22
C ARG A 65 -10.64 7.26 -26.31
#